data_6ed6819338ab70abab9f199d6ae7aa40
#
_entry.id   6ed6819338ab70abab9f199d6ae7aa40
#
_cell.length_a   1.000
_cell.length_b   1.000
_cell.length_c   1.000
_cell.angle_alpha   90.00
_cell.angle_beta   90.00
_cell.angle_gamma   90.00
#
_symmetry.space_group_name_H-M   'P 1'
#
loop_
_entity.id
_entity.type
_entity.pdbx_description
1 polymer ?
#
loop_
_entity_poly.entity_id
_entity_poly.type
_entity_poly.pdbx_seq_one_letter_code
_entity_poly.pdbx_strand_id
1 'polypeptide(L)'
;MPWKSETVMDQRIEFILRAKQKMESFSELCKEFEISRPTGYLWLKRYEDVASINGLKEKSRRPHNSPLQTDKELEELIVLLRKEKGWGARKIQVLLAERGHELGSATVHRILVREGLIDRDPGERKASKRFERDECNQMFQMDFKGEYEVNDGKSFPLSLLDDHSRYGVGLWPLDSTKAQGVHEVLKTKFREIGVPQSILTDHGTPWFSTTNGHGLTWLSVWLIKQGIVLKFSGIRHPQTHGKVERFHRTLKDRTRHRGLPETLNEWRKWVPEFLQEYNYERPHEALGMKTPGEVYTYDNLKPYQENPREWEYTGGDIRKLNTQGALIYRGRRYFVCEALANERVRTDELDGLLVVTFRETTVRQINLRAGSSVAVVL
;
A
#
# COMPACT_ATOMS: atom_id res chain seq x y z
N MET A 1 -49.22 -2.92 17.67
CA MET A 1 -48.46 -1.74 17.21
C MET A 1 -47.39 -1.47 18.23
N PRO A 2 -46.11 -1.28 17.82
CA PRO A 2 -45.10 -0.93 18.80
C PRO A 2 -45.40 0.48 19.32
N TRP A 3 -45.32 0.65 20.60
CA TRP A 3 -45.48 1.94 21.30
C TRP A 3 -44.40 2.88 20.80
N LYS A 4 -44.76 4.10 20.38
CA LYS A 4 -43.77 5.13 20.04
C LYS A 4 -43.04 5.51 21.34
N SER A 5 -41.73 5.28 21.42
CA SER A 5 -40.92 5.87 22.50
C SER A 5 -40.89 7.37 22.32
N GLU A 6 -41.47 8.10 23.27
CA GLU A 6 -41.39 9.57 23.29
C GLU A 6 -39.93 10.01 23.49
N THR A 7 -39.50 10.96 22.68
CA THR A 7 -38.18 11.54 22.86
C THR A 7 -38.21 12.59 23.97
N VAL A 8 -37.06 12.89 24.58
CA VAL A 8 -36.94 14.00 25.55
C VAL A 8 -37.43 15.33 24.97
N MET A 9 -37.30 15.52 23.65
CA MET A 9 -37.77 16.70 22.95
C MET A 9 -39.33 16.72 22.92
N ASP A 10 -39.96 15.59 22.63
CA ASP A 10 -41.43 15.48 22.58
C ASP A 10 -42.01 15.80 23.97
N GLN A 11 -41.43 15.25 25.04
CA GLN A 11 -41.83 15.58 26.41
C GLN A 11 -41.66 17.06 26.75
N ARG A 12 -40.57 17.70 26.31
CA ARG A 12 -40.39 19.15 26.52
C ARG A 12 -41.42 19.98 25.75
N ILE A 13 -41.76 19.62 24.55
CA ILE A 13 -42.78 20.28 23.74
C ILE A 13 -44.12 20.13 24.41
N GLU A 14 -44.52 18.94 24.83
CA GLU A 14 -45.80 18.68 25.52
C GLU A 14 -45.88 19.46 26.84
N PHE A 15 -44.84 19.41 27.68
CA PHE A 15 -44.75 20.19 28.90
C PHE A 15 -44.99 21.69 28.65
N ILE A 16 -44.34 22.30 27.64
CA ILE A 16 -44.52 23.73 27.35
C ILE A 16 -45.92 24.04 26.86
N LEU A 17 -46.50 23.20 26.00
CA LEU A 17 -47.86 23.43 25.49
C LEU A 17 -48.88 23.38 26.64
N ARG A 18 -48.79 22.44 27.55
CA ARG A 18 -49.70 22.31 28.74
C ARG A 18 -49.45 23.45 29.72
N ALA A 19 -48.19 23.85 29.96
CA ALA A 19 -47.88 24.97 30.85
C ALA A 19 -48.48 26.29 30.35
N LYS A 20 -48.56 26.50 29.03
CA LYS A 20 -49.16 27.71 28.41
C LYS A 20 -50.69 27.69 28.46
N GLN A 21 -51.30 26.54 28.40
CA GLN A 21 -52.78 26.39 28.50
C GLN A 21 -53.31 26.73 29.88
N LYS A 22 -52.48 26.70 30.94
CA LYS A 22 -52.83 27.01 32.32
C LYS A 22 -54.07 26.27 32.86
N MET A 23 -54.34 25.07 32.35
CA MET A 23 -55.50 24.27 32.77
C MET A 23 -55.28 23.52 34.09
N GLU A 24 -54.05 23.40 34.52
CA GLU A 24 -53.58 22.72 35.74
C GLU A 24 -52.53 23.56 36.46
N SER A 25 -52.28 23.24 37.76
CA SER A 25 -51.24 23.97 38.46
C SER A 25 -49.86 23.61 37.95
N PHE A 26 -48.99 24.62 37.77
CA PHE A 26 -47.60 24.43 37.29
C PHE A 26 -46.83 23.41 38.19
N SER A 27 -47.18 23.33 39.46
CA SER A 27 -46.56 22.42 40.40
C SER A 27 -46.96 20.95 40.15
N GLU A 28 -48.22 20.70 39.78
CA GLU A 28 -48.72 19.39 39.40
C GLU A 28 -48.16 18.94 38.09
N LEU A 29 -48.12 19.83 37.08
CA LEU A 29 -47.50 19.57 35.81
C LEU A 29 -46.02 19.16 35.95
N CYS A 30 -45.23 19.90 36.77
CA CYS A 30 -43.82 19.52 37.00
C CYS A 30 -43.68 18.15 37.68
N LYS A 31 -44.65 17.78 38.61
CA LYS A 31 -44.61 16.45 39.20
C LYS A 31 -44.93 15.34 38.21
N GLU A 32 -45.87 15.53 37.31
CA GLU A 32 -46.25 14.58 36.29
C GLU A 32 -45.06 14.31 35.29
N PHE A 33 -44.32 15.34 34.91
CA PHE A 33 -43.15 15.20 34.07
C PHE A 33 -41.87 14.88 34.85
N GLU A 34 -41.97 14.56 36.14
CA GLU A 34 -40.84 14.20 37.01
C GLU A 34 -39.70 15.19 37.02
N ILE A 35 -40.00 16.51 36.84
CA ILE A 35 -39.02 17.59 36.87
C ILE A 35 -39.20 18.54 38.03
N SER A 36 -38.11 19.19 38.46
CA SER A 36 -38.23 20.22 39.49
C SER A 36 -38.89 21.50 38.92
N ARG A 37 -39.58 22.24 39.79
CA ARG A 37 -40.18 23.53 39.40
C ARG A 37 -39.15 24.51 38.77
N PRO A 38 -37.93 24.68 39.31
CA PRO A 38 -36.89 25.49 38.63
C PRO A 38 -36.59 25.01 37.24
N THR A 39 -36.52 23.69 36.98
CA THR A 39 -36.33 23.10 35.66
C THR A 39 -37.47 23.42 34.71
N GLY A 40 -38.71 23.34 35.20
CA GLY A 40 -39.90 23.71 34.43
C GLY A 40 -39.88 25.19 34.02
N TYR A 41 -39.59 26.10 34.94
CA TYR A 41 -39.45 27.53 34.63
C TYR A 41 -38.28 27.80 33.70
N LEU A 42 -37.18 27.09 33.81
CA LEU A 42 -36.05 27.21 32.87
C LEU A 42 -36.46 26.92 31.44
N TRP A 43 -37.21 25.82 31.22
CA TRP A 43 -37.66 25.44 29.87
C TRP A 43 -38.74 26.40 29.35
N LEU A 44 -39.67 26.82 30.20
CA LEU A 44 -40.70 27.81 29.83
C LEU A 44 -40.04 29.13 29.37
N LYS A 45 -39.11 29.67 30.18
CA LYS A 45 -38.37 30.86 29.84
C LYS A 45 -37.58 30.72 28.53
N ARG A 46 -36.89 29.61 28.32
CA ARG A 46 -36.15 29.38 27.05
C ARG A 46 -37.06 29.35 25.83
N TYR A 47 -38.26 28.83 25.97
CA TYR A 47 -39.25 28.83 24.91
C TYR A 47 -39.75 30.28 24.66
N GLU A 48 -40.03 31.03 25.69
CA GLU A 48 -40.49 32.43 25.59
C GLU A 48 -39.44 33.35 24.99
N ASP A 49 -38.18 33.23 25.42
CA ASP A 49 -37.06 34.04 24.93
C ASP A 49 -36.83 33.87 23.41
N VAL A 50 -37.10 32.71 22.86
CA VAL A 50 -36.88 32.38 21.42
C VAL A 50 -38.20 32.41 20.63
N ALA A 51 -39.35 32.35 21.32
CA ALA A 51 -40.70 32.20 20.75
C ALA A 51 -40.81 31.01 19.77
N SER A 52 -40.03 29.96 19.97
CA SER A 52 -39.93 28.79 19.10
C SER A 52 -39.49 27.55 19.87
N ILE A 53 -39.91 26.38 19.38
CA ILE A 53 -39.45 25.07 19.87
C ILE A 53 -37.91 24.89 19.79
N ASN A 54 -37.22 25.71 19.00
CA ASN A 54 -35.75 25.73 18.97
C ASN A 54 -35.13 26.16 20.31
N GLY A 55 -35.85 26.90 21.15
CA GLY A 55 -35.47 27.24 22.52
C GLY A 55 -35.36 26.02 23.44
N LEU A 56 -36.04 24.91 23.10
CA LEU A 56 -36.04 23.67 23.86
C LEU A 56 -34.87 22.73 23.53
N LYS A 57 -34.03 23.07 22.55
CA LYS A 57 -32.80 22.34 22.26
C LYS A 57 -31.78 22.48 23.37
N GLU A 58 -31.03 21.44 23.63
CA GLU A 58 -29.89 21.53 24.55
C GLU A 58 -28.90 22.59 24.08
N LYS A 59 -28.54 23.50 24.97
CA LYS A 59 -27.43 24.43 24.71
C LYS A 59 -26.10 23.67 24.86
N SER A 60 -25.11 24.03 24.07
CA SER A 60 -23.77 23.54 24.23
C SER A 60 -23.28 23.74 25.67
N ARG A 61 -22.79 22.65 26.29
CA ARG A 61 -22.17 22.70 27.64
C ARG A 61 -20.68 23.06 27.55
N ARG A 62 -20.19 23.39 26.36
CA ARG A 62 -18.78 23.74 26.16
C ARG A 62 -18.51 25.07 26.85
N PRO A 63 -17.43 25.18 27.63
CA PRO A 63 -17.02 26.46 28.22
C PRO A 63 -16.81 27.52 27.14
N HIS A 64 -17.20 28.75 27.43
CA HIS A 64 -17.00 29.87 26.51
C HIS A 64 -15.51 30.21 26.33
N ASN A 65 -14.70 29.93 27.35
CA ASN A 65 -13.26 30.11 27.32
C ASN A 65 -12.60 28.73 27.58
N SER A 66 -11.68 28.35 26.72
CA SER A 66 -10.91 27.09 26.81
C SER A 66 -9.42 27.43 26.69
N PRO A 67 -8.73 27.74 27.80
CA PRO A 67 -7.32 28.19 27.76
C PRO A 67 -6.36 27.20 27.09
N LEU A 68 -6.72 25.91 27.04
CA LEU A 68 -5.93 24.84 26.39
C LEU A 68 -6.41 24.54 24.97
N GLN A 69 -7.22 25.38 24.36
CA GLN A 69 -7.61 25.21 22.97
C GLN A 69 -6.41 25.51 22.08
N THR A 70 -6.20 24.66 21.07
CA THR A 70 -5.19 24.93 20.02
C THR A 70 -5.48 26.25 19.32
N ASP A 71 -4.44 27.02 19.05
CA ASP A 71 -4.54 28.30 18.35
C ASP A 71 -5.20 28.12 16.99
N LYS A 72 -6.00 29.09 16.59
CA LYS A 72 -6.78 29.04 15.37
C LYS A 72 -5.89 28.94 14.12
N GLU A 73 -4.78 29.65 14.09
CA GLU A 73 -3.78 29.60 13.02
C GLU A 73 -3.20 28.20 12.87
N LEU A 74 -2.93 27.52 13.99
CA LEU A 74 -2.42 26.16 13.98
C LEU A 74 -3.48 25.13 13.56
N GLU A 75 -4.75 25.35 13.93
CA GLU A 75 -5.86 24.53 13.42
C GLU A 75 -6.01 24.71 11.90
N GLU A 76 -5.91 25.92 11.36
CA GLU A 76 -5.94 26.22 9.94
C GLU A 76 -4.76 25.55 9.20
N LEU A 77 -3.56 25.58 9.77
CA LEU A 77 -2.39 24.88 9.21
C LEU A 77 -2.61 23.35 9.15
N ILE A 78 -3.19 22.76 10.19
CA ILE A 78 -3.53 21.32 10.20
C ILE A 78 -4.50 20.98 9.06
N VAL A 79 -5.53 21.80 8.88
CA VAL A 79 -6.51 21.63 7.80
C VAL A 79 -5.86 21.79 6.43
N LEU A 80 -4.98 22.77 6.26
CA LEU A 80 -4.23 23.01 5.02
C LEU A 80 -3.36 21.80 4.67
N LEU A 81 -2.55 21.32 5.64
CA LEU A 81 -1.70 20.14 5.44
C LEU A 81 -2.51 18.89 5.10
N ARG A 82 -3.68 18.70 5.72
CA ARG A 82 -4.58 17.61 5.39
C ARG A 82 -5.10 17.71 3.96
N LYS A 83 -5.52 18.90 3.54
CA LYS A 83 -6.03 19.17 2.19
C LYS A 83 -4.93 19.05 1.14
N GLU A 84 -3.70 19.43 1.44
CA GLU A 84 -2.57 19.37 0.51
C GLU A 84 -2.00 17.94 0.35
N LYS A 85 -1.75 17.26 1.48
CA LYS A 85 -1.05 15.97 1.50
C LYS A 85 -1.99 14.77 1.53
N GLY A 86 -3.21 14.91 2.00
CA GLY A 86 -4.14 13.80 2.21
C GLY A 86 -3.79 12.88 3.39
N TRP A 87 -2.79 13.25 4.22
CA TRP A 87 -2.23 12.38 5.25
C TRP A 87 -3.07 12.35 6.54
N GLY A 88 -2.98 11.23 7.28
CA GLY A 88 -3.64 11.09 8.58
C GLY A 88 -2.92 11.83 9.70
N ALA A 89 -3.61 11.95 10.84
CA ALA A 89 -3.18 12.76 11.99
C ALA A 89 -1.75 12.50 12.48
N ARG A 90 -1.31 11.24 12.53
CA ARG A 90 0.06 10.89 12.96
C ARG A 90 1.15 11.48 12.07
N LYS A 91 0.92 11.48 10.74
CA LYS A 91 1.88 12.02 9.78
C LYS A 91 1.89 13.54 9.77
N ILE A 92 0.71 14.16 9.91
CA ILE A 92 0.58 15.61 10.04
C ILE A 92 1.27 16.08 11.32
N GLN A 93 1.14 15.32 12.42
CA GLN A 93 1.84 15.63 13.68
C GLN A 93 3.36 15.68 13.50
N VAL A 94 3.96 14.77 12.72
CA VAL A 94 5.41 14.79 12.43
C VAL A 94 5.79 16.07 11.69
N LEU A 95 5.04 16.44 10.63
CA LEU A 95 5.29 17.68 9.90
C LEU A 95 5.15 18.95 10.77
N LEU A 96 4.24 18.91 11.73
CA LEU A 96 4.07 20.03 12.68
C LEU A 96 5.27 20.12 13.63
N ALA A 97 5.76 18.98 14.12
CA ALA A 97 6.93 18.91 14.99
C ALA A 97 8.19 19.44 14.28
N GLU A 98 8.40 19.08 13.00
CA GLU A 98 9.47 19.62 12.16
C GLU A 98 9.41 21.15 11.98
N ARG A 99 8.20 21.72 12.08
CA ARG A 99 7.95 23.18 12.02
C ARG A 99 7.95 23.86 13.39
N GLY A 100 8.33 23.13 14.45
CA GLY A 100 8.40 23.65 15.81
C GLY A 100 7.06 23.66 16.58
N HIS A 101 6.02 22.98 16.08
CA HIS A 101 4.73 22.88 16.77
C HIS A 101 4.55 21.53 17.44
N GLU A 102 4.63 21.49 18.77
CA GLU A 102 4.43 20.27 19.55
C GLU A 102 2.95 20.02 19.86
N LEU A 103 2.32 19.14 19.11
CA LEU A 103 0.96 18.68 19.33
C LEU A 103 0.87 17.16 19.38
N GLY A 104 0.02 16.64 20.27
CA GLY A 104 -0.30 15.23 20.28
C GLY A 104 -1.12 14.79 19.07
N SER A 105 -0.84 13.62 18.50
CA SER A 105 -1.59 13.08 17.36
C SER A 105 -3.11 12.96 17.62
N ALA A 106 -3.52 12.74 18.87
CA ALA A 106 -4.93 12.73 19.28
C ALA A 106 -5.59 14.11 19.15
N THR A 107 -4.84 15.19 19.40
CA THR A 107 -5.34 16.57 19.21
C THR A 107 -5.52 16.87 17.73
N VAL A 108 -4.50 16.56 16.91
CA VAL A 108 -4.59 16.67 15.44
C VAL A 108 -5.79 15.87 14.89
N HIS A 109 -5.97 14.64 15.36
CA HIS A 109 -7.11 13.80 14.94
C HIS A 109 -8.45 14.43 15.29
N ARG A 110 -8.62 14.95 16.54
CA ARG A 110 -9.86 15.60 16.97
C ARG A 110 -10.18 16.83 16.13
N ILE A 111 -9.16 17.62 15.76
CA ILE A 111 -9.33 18.78 14.87
C ILE A 111 -9.83 18.31 13.50
N LEU A 112 -9.16 17.32 12.88
CA LEU A 112 -9.55 16.80 11.56
C LEU A 112 -10.95 16.18 11.54
N VAL A 113 -11.37 15.51 12.62
CA VAL A 113 -12.74 14.97 12.78
C VAL A 113 -13.75 16.12 12.91
N ARG A 114 -13.45 17.16 13.69
CA ARG A 114 -14.32 18.32 13.87
C ARG A 114 -14.55 19.08 12.56
N GLU A 115 -13.50 19.17 11.74
CA GLU A 115 -13.55 19.81 10.42
C GLU A 115 -14.11 18.89 9.32
N GLY A 116 -14.58 17.67 9.67
CA GLY A 116 -15.20 16.73 8.73
C GLY A 116 -14.21 16.10 7.71
N LEU A 117 -12.91 16.14 8.00
CA LEU A 117 -11.86 15.67 7.09
C LEU A 117 -11.45 14.22 7.33
N ILE A 118 -11.93 13.59 8.39
CA ILE A 118 -11.70 12.18 8.75
C ILE A 118 -12.97 11.64 9.39
N ASP A 119 -13.37 10.42 9.00
CA ASP A 119 -14.45 9.68 9.66
C ASP A 119 -14.04 9.22 11.05
N ARG A 120 -15.00 9.15 11.99
CA ARG A 120 -14.76 8.77 13.39
C ARG A 120 -14.33 7.32 13.57
N ASP A 121 -14.68 6.42 12.64
CA ASP A 121 -14.42 4.98 12.77
C ASP A 121 -13.52 4.45 11.63
N PRO A 122 -12.20 4.42 11.84
CA PRO A 122 -11.29 3.75 10.93
C PRO A 122 -11.25 2.25 11.26
N GLY A 123 -12.15 1.44 10.71
CA GLY A 123 -12.19 -0.01 10.95
C GLY A 123 -10.81 -0.66 11.14
N GLU A 124 -10.63 -1.42 12.19
CA GLU A 124 -9.38 -2.08 12.56
C GLU A 124 -8.96 -3.11 11.51
N ARG A 125 -7.81 -2.91 10.87
CA ARG A 125 -7.13 -3.93 10.06
C ARG A 125 -5.83 -4.34 10.74
N LYS A 126 -5.82 -5.52 11.36
CA LYS A 126 -4.61 -6.13 11.95
C LYS A 126 -3.88 -6.96 10.89
N ALA A 127 -2.62 -6.62 10.60
CA ALA A 127 -1.72 -7.50 9.87
C ALA A 127 -1.21 -8.59 10.82
N SER A 128 -1.42 -9.87 10.46
CA SER A 128 -1.14 -11.01 11.36
C SER A 128 0.33 -11.44 11.40
N LYS A 129 1.13 -11.17 10.37
CA LYS A 129 2.58 -11.46 10.34
C LYS A 129 3.31 -10.42 9.51
N ARG A 130 4.47 -9.95 10.01
CA ARG A 130 5.34 -9.01 9.33
C ARG A 130 6.55 -9.75 8.77
N PHE A 131 6.68 -9.78 7.45
CA PHE A 131 7.87 -10.23 6.74
C PHE A 131 8.70 -9.00 6.39
N GLU A 132 9.99 -9.00 6.70
CA GLU A 132 10.89 -7.88 6.45
C GLU A 132 12.31 -8.40 6.28
N ARG A 133 13.08 -7.82 5.35
CA ARG A 133 14.52 -8.06 5.24
C ARG A 133 15.26 -7.20 6.24
N ASP A 134 16.43 -7.67 6.65
CA ASP A 134 17.22 -7.02 7.70
C ASP A 134 17.95 -5.78 7.18
N GLU A 135 18.28 -5.74 5.89
CA GLU A 135 19.07 -4.67 5.27
C GLU A 135 18.50 -4.23 3.92
N CYS A 136 18.86 -3.02 3.51
CA CYS A 136 18.53 -2.48 2.19
C CYS A 136 19.12 -3.31 1.06
N ASN A 137 18.42 -3.36 -0.06
CA ASN A 137 18.85 -3.99 -1.32
C ASN A 137 19.03 -5.53 -1.25
N GLN A 138 18.74 -6.15 -0.12
CA GLN A 138 18.64 -7.62 -0.04
C GLN A 138 17.47 -8.15 -0.87
N MET A 139 16.39 -7.38 -0.94
CA MET A 139 15.24 -7.74 -1.76
C MET A 139 14.47 -6.51 -2.24
N PHE A 140 14.22 -6.44 -3.54
CA PHE A 140 13.23 -5.54 -4.09
C PHE A 140 11.91 -6.28 -4.33
N GLN A 141 10.79 -5.61 -4.05
CA GLN A 141 9.47 -6.05 -4.48
C GLN A 141 9.12 -5.35 -5.79
N MET A 142 8.74 -6.10 -6.80
CA MET A 142 8.41 -5.59 -8.12
C MET A 142 7.02 -6.06 -8.53
N ASP A 143 6.16 -5.10 -8.92
CA ASP A 143 4.78 -5.40 -9.27
C ASP A 143 4.17 -4.30 -10.13
N PHE A 144 3.18 -4.66 -10.96
CA PHE A 144 2.33 -3.71 -11.67
C PHE A 144 1.16 -3.28 -10.80
N LYS A 145 0.91 -1.98 -10.76
CA LYS A 145 -0.26 -1.44 -10.04
C LYS A 145 -1.61 -1.82 -10.69
N GLY A 146 -1.59 -2.37 -11.86
CA GLY A 146 -2.75 -2.52 -12.73
C GLY A 146 -2.83 -1.37 -13.74
N GLU A 147 -3.95 -1.26 -14.45
CA GLU A 147 -4.10 -0.27 -15.51
C GLU A 147 -4.77 1.02 -15.02
N TYR A 148 -4.38 2.13 -15.65
CA TYR A 148 -5.07 3.41 -15.62
C TYR A 148 -5.39 3.82 -17.04
N GLU A 149 -6.61 4.23 -17.29
CA GLU A 149 -7.01 4.83 -18.57
C GLU A 149 -6.50 6.27 -18.62
N VAL A 150 -5.90 6.64 -19.74
CA VAL A 150 -5.39 7.97 -20.05
C VAL A 150 -5.84 8.36 -21.47
N ASN A 151 -5.84 9.67 -21.79
CA ASN A 151 -6.34 10.16 -23.06
C ASN A 151 -5.60 9.59 -24.30
N ASP A 152 -4.33 9.24 -24.13
CA ASP A 152 -3.47 8.67 -25.17
C ASP A 152 -3.28 7.14 -25.06
N GLY A 153 -4.17 6.46 -24.30
CA GLY A 153 -4.19 5.00 -24.21
C GLY A 153 -4.32 4.48 -22.79
N LYS A 154 -3.41 3.59 -22.38
CA LYS A 154 -3.39 2.99 -21.04
C LYS A 154 -2.01 3.16 -20.40
N SER A 155 -1.99 3.35 -19.11
CA SER A 155 -0.77 3.35 -18.28
C SER A 155 -0.77 2.14 -17.36
N PHE A 156 0.32 1.40 -17.36
CA PHE A 156 0.60 0.28 -16.46
C PHE A 156 1.80 0.63 -15.57
N PRO A 157 1.60 1.29 -14.43
CA PRO A 157 2.71 1.68 -13.58
C PRO A 157 3.42 0.46 -12.99
N LEU A 158 4.67 0.26 -13.38
CA LEU A 158 5.57 -0.72 -12.80
C LEU A 158 6.27 -0.10 -11.59
N SER A 159 6.19 -0.76 -10.46
CA SER A 159 6.81 -0.34 -9.20
C SER A 159 7.99 -1.23 -8.84
N LEU A 160 9.06 -0.63 -8.33
CA LEU A 160 10.19 -1.31 -7.73
C LEU A 160 10.44 -0.70 -6.35
N LEU A 161 10.30 -1.49 -5.29
CA LEU A 161 10.33 -1.05 -3.90
C LEU A 161 11.35 -1.85 -3.10
N ASP A 162 12.20 -1.18 -2.32
CA ASP A 162 13.07 -1.88 -1.37
C ASP A 162 12.27 -2.45 -0.19
N ASP A 163 12.49 -3.71 0.13
CA ASP A 163 11.73 -4.43 1.16
C ASP A 163 12.01 -3.92 2.56
N HIS A 164 13.26 -3.54 2.87
CA HIS A 164 13.66 -3.08 4.20
C HIS A 164 13.20 -1.64 4.46
N SER A 165 13.66 -0.71 3.66
CA SER A 165 13.42 0.73 3.85
C SER A 165 12.07 1.23 3.34
N ARG A 166 11.36 0.45 2.53
CA ARG A 166 10.16 0.89 1.79
C ARG A 166 10.47 1.95 0.73
N TYR A 167 11.74 2.18 0.42
CA TYR A 167 12.15 3.17 -0.56
C TYR A 167 11.63 2.80 -1.95
N GLY A 168 10.93 3.72 -2.59
CA GLY A 168 10.50 3.60 -3.97
C GLY A 168 11.68 3.79 -4.90
N VAL A 169 12.34 2.68 -5.27
CA VAL A 169 13.52 2.64 -6.16
C VAL A 169 13.15 3.10 -7.56
N GLY A 170 11.92 2.78 -7.99
CA GLY A 170 11.40 3.18 -9.29
C GLY A 170 9.89 3.03 -9.40
N LEU A 171 9.32 3.89 -10.23
CA LEU A 171 7.93 3.83 -10.66
C LEU A 171 7.91 4.27 -12.14
N TRP A 172 7.47 3.41 -13.04
CA TRP A 172 7.47 3.69 -14.46
C TRP A 172 6.08 3.48 -15.05
N PRO A 173 5.43 4.51 -15.57
CA PRO A 173 4.16 4.43 -16.28
C PRO A 173 4.41 3.88 -17.68
N LEU A 174 4.35 2.55 -17.82
CA LEU A 174 4.51 1.88 -19.10
C LEU A 174 3.19 1.87 -19.89
N ASP A 175 3.28 1.82 -21.21
CA ASP A 175 2.12 1.69 -22.11
C ASP A 175 1.59 0.25 -22.21
N SER A 176 2.38 -0.70 -21.74
CA SER A 176 2.04 -2.12 -21.75
C SER A 176 2.81 -2.90 -20.68
N THR A 177 2.33 -4.10 -20.37
CA THR A 177 3.03 -5.04 -19.47
C THR A 177 4.05 -5.92 -20.18
N LYS A 178 4.45 -5.58 -21.41
CA LYS A 178 5.38 -6.38 -22.21
C LYS A 178 6.79 -6.35 -21.61
N ALA A 179 7.46 -7.49 -21.68
CA ALA A 179 8.81 -7.69 -21.13
C ALA A 179 9.85 -6.70 -21.67
N GLN A 180 9.70 -6.24 -22.91
CA GLN A 180 10.63 -5.30 -23.54
C GLN A 180 10.66 -3.95 -22.79
N GLY A 181 9.50 -3.33 -22.54
CA GLY A 181 9.43 -2.06 -21.81
C GLY A 181 9.95 -2.18 -20.37
N VAL A 182 9.64 -3.30 -19.72
CA VAL A 182 10.16 -3.61 -18.37
C VAL A 182 11.68 -3.72 -18.37
N HIS A 183 12.24 -4.46 -19.34
CA HIS A 183 13.69 -4.62 -19.47
C HIS A 183 14.40 -3.27 -19.63
N GLU A 184 13.91 -2.39 -20.48
CA GLU A 184 14.54 -1.09 -20.75
C GLU A 184 14.60 -0.20 -19.51
N VAL A 185 13.50 -0.11 -18.75
CA VAL A 185 13.48 0.72 -17.55
C VAL A 185 14.32 0.11 -16.42
N LEU A 186 14.31 -1.21 -16.24
CA LEU A 186 15.16 -1.89 -15.27
C LEU A 186 16.64 -1.80 -15.65
N LYS A 187 16.99 -2.00 -16.92
CA LYS A 187 18.36 -1.86 -17.44
C LYS A 187 18.91 -0.47 -17.15
N THR A 188 18.13 0.56 -17.43
CA THR A 188 18.50 1.95 -17.15
C THR A 188 18.71 2.17 -15.66
N LYS A 189 17.78 1.71 -14.82
CA LYS A 189 17.88 1.88 -13.37
C LYS A 189 19.06 1.09 -12.79
N PHE A 190 19.28 -0.15 -13.21
CA PHE A 190 20.37 -0.97 -12.71
C PHE A 190 21.76 -0.45 -13.16
N ARG A 191 21.87 0.22 -14.31
CA ARG A 191 23.09 0.94 -14.68
C ARG A 191 23.37 2.11 -13.75
N GLU A 192 22.32 2.78 -13.29
CA GLU A 192 22.43 3.94 -12.41
C GLU A 192 22.85 3.55 -10.98
N ILE A 193 22.18 2.55 -10.38
CA ILE A 193 22.35 2.24 -8.97
C ILE A 193 23.01 0.88 -8.68
N GLY A 194 23.07 -0.03 -9.65
CA GLY A 194 23.43 -1.45 -9.44
C GLY A 194 22.20 -2.34 -9.31
N VAL A 195 22.44 -3.63 -9.03
CA VAL A 195 21.40 -4.66 -8.94
C VAL A 195 21.25 -5.19 -7.51
N PRO A 196 20.02 -5.49 -7.05
CA PRO A 196 19.77 -6.04 -5.72
C PRO A 196 20.21 -7.52 -5.63
N GLN A 197 20.25 -8.06 -4.42
CA GLN A 197 20.52 -9.49 -4.22
C GLN A 197 19.35 -10.35 -4.72
N SER A 198 18.11 -9.92 -4.51
CA SER A 198 16.92 -10.65 -4.95
C SER A 198 15.79 -9.73 -5.38
N ILE A 199 14.88 -10.26 -6.22
CA ILE A 199 13.64 -9.57 -6.60
C ILE A 199 12.49 -10.54 -6.33
N LEU A 200 11.45 -10.06 -5.66
CA LEU A 200 10.20 -10.75 -5.42
C LEU A 200 9.14 -10.24 -6.42
N THR A 201 8.52 -11.16 -7.16
CA THR A 201 7.43 -10.88 -8.11
C THR A 201 6.27 -11.83 -7.86
N ASP A 202 5.16 -11.60 -8.55
CA ASP A 202 4.09 -12.59 -8.69
C ASP A 202 4.44 -13.64 -9.77
N HIS A 203 3.54 -14.62 -10.01
CA HIS A 203 3.64 -15.61 -11.08
C HIS A 203 3.01 -15.10 -12.39
N GLY A 204 2.84 -13.81 -12.56
CA GLY A 204 2.29 -13.22 -13.76
C GLY A 204 3.33 -12.98 -14.86
N THR A 205 2.85 -12.72 -16.05
CA THR A 205 3.67 -12.14 -17.12
C THR A 205 4.05 -10.71 -16.74
N PRO A 206 5.28 -10.26 -17.04
CA PRO A 206 6.27 -10.86 -17.97
C PRO A 206 7.36 -11.70 -17.27
N TRP A 207 7.25 -11.99 -15.98
CA TRP A 207 8.31 -12.67 -15.19
C TRP A 207 8.23 -14.18 -15.28
N PHE A 208 7.03 -14.73 -15.41
CA PHE A 208 6.79 -16.14 -15.41
C PHE A 208 5.93 -16.56 -16.60
N SER A 209 6.29 -17.64 -17.28
CA SER A 209 5.50 -18.23 -18.37
C SER A 209 4.56 -19.30 -17.83
N THR A 210 3.28 -19.15 -18.06
CA THR A 210 2.26 -20.18 -17.78
C THR A 210 2.01 -21.11 -18.96
N THR A 211 2.60 -20.79 -20.14
CA THR A 211 2.54 -21.59 -21.35
C THR A 211 3.76 -22.50 -21.48
N ASN A 212 3.72 -23.48 -22.40
CA ASN A 212 4.85 -24.35 -22.72
C ASN A 212 5.51 -25.02 -21.51
N GLY A 213 4.68 -25.60 -20.61
CA GLY A 213 5.14 -26.38 -19.47
C GLY A 213 5.60 -25.56 -18.25
N HIS A 214 5.27 -24.29 -18.20
CA HIS A 214 5.60 -23.32 -17.15
C HIS A 214 7.11 -23.09 -17.02
N GLY A 215 7.51 -21.89 -16.65
CA GLY A 215 8.92 -21.61 -16.41
C GLY A 215 9.31 -20.14 -16.54
N LEU A 216 10.60 -19.93 -16.66
CA LEU A 216 11.20 -18.61 -16.80
C LEU A 216 10.87 -18.00 -18.16
N THR A 217 10.82 -16.68 -18.20
CA THR A 217 10.80 -15.89 -19.43
C THR A 217 12.23 -15.42 -19.77
N TRP A 218 12.44 -14.89 -20.97
CA TRP A 218 13.73 -14.29 -21.32
C TRP A 218 14.13 -13.15 -20.36
N LEU A 219 13.14 -12.39 -19.85
CA LEU A 219 13.37 -11.34 -18.88
C LEU A 219 13.86 -11.92 -17.54
N SER A 220 13.25 -13.00 -17.06
CA SER A 220 13.69 -13.71 -15.86
C SER A 220 15.10 -14.27 -16.02
N VAL A 221 15.42 -14.84 -17.19
CA VAL A 221 16.78 -15.33 -17.50
C VAL A 221 17.78 -14.17 -17.50
N TRP A 222 17.42 -13.01 -18.08
CA TRP A 222 18.26 -11.82 -18.03
C TRP A 222 18.52 -11.35 -16.58
N LEU A 223 17.49 -11.31 -15.73
CA LEU A 223 17.64 -10.95 -14.31
C LEU A 223 18.57 -11.92 -13.57
N ILE A 224 18.39 -13.24 -13.79
CA ILE A 224 19.27 -14.27 -13.20
C ILE A 224 20.71 -14.11 -13.70
N LYS A 225 20.92 -13.74 -14.97
CA LYS A 225 22.26 -13.47 -15.52
C LYS A 225 22.92 -12.25 -14.87
N GLN A 226 22.17 -11.31 -14.32
CA GLN A 226 22.69 -10.20 -13.51
C GLN A 226 23.06 -10.63 -12.07
N GLY A 227 22.88 -11.91 -11.70
CA GLY A 227 23.14 -12.42 -10.37
C GLY A 227 22.03 -12.09 -9.37
N ILE A 228 20.83 -11.81 -9.84
CA ILE A 228 19.64 -11.56 -9.04
C ILE A 228 18.94 -12.88 -8.76
N VAL A 229 18.65 -13.18 -7.50
CA VAL A 229 17.82 -14.32 -7.11
C VAL A 229 16.36 -13.96 -7.30
N LEU A 230 15.67 -14.58 -8.25
CA LEU A 230 14.24 -14.39 -8.43
C LEU A 230 13.47 -15.21 -7.40
N LYS A 231 12.50 -14.55 -6.76
CA LYS A 231 11.54 -15.16 -5.83
C LYS A 231 10.13 -14.88 -6.34
N PHE A 232 9.31 -15.91 -6.29
CA PHE A 232 7.91 -15.78 -6.69
C PHE A 232 7.02 -15.92 -5.47
N SER A 233 6.04 -15.04 -5.33
CA SER A 233 5.09 -15.15 -4.24
C SER A 233 4.25 -16.42 -4.40
N GLY A 234 4.19 -17.25 -3.37
CA GLY A 234 3.37 -18.47 -3.42
C GLY A 234 1.88 -18.14 -3.63
N ILE A 235 1.19 -18.95 -4.42
CA ILE A 235 -0.25 -18.81 -4.76
C ILE A 235 -1.14 -18.72 -3.49
N ARG A 236 -0.63 -19.05 -2.31
CA ARG A 236 -1.35 -19.08 -1.03
C ARG A 236 -0.76 -18.16 0.05
N HIS A 237 0.21 -17.29 -0.29
CA HIS A 237 0.82 -16.36 0.67
C HIS A 237 0.78 -14.91 0.20
N PRO A 238 -0.41 -14.26 0.15
CA PRO A 238 -0.56 -12.87 -0.31
C PRO A 238 0.18 -11.86 0.58
N GLN A 239 0.62 -12.26 1.76
CA GLN A 239 1.30 -11.37 2.72
C GLN A 239 2.71 -10.94 2.27
N THR A 240 3.33 -11.61 1.32
CA THR A 240 4.68 -11.28 0.84
C THR A 240 4.74 -10.01 -0.01
N HIS A 241 3.64 -9.63 -0.70
CA HIS A 241 3.53 -8.40 -1.50
C HIS A 241 2.92 -7.21 -0.75
N GLY A 242 2.60 -7.34 0.53
CA GLY A 242 1.89 -6.31 1.30
C GLY A 242 2.57 -4.93 1.33
N LYS A 243 3.87 -4.83 1.05
CA LYS A 243 4.62 -3.56 1.04
C LYS A 243 4.40 -2.82 -0.28
N VAL A 244 4.55 -3.49 -1.41
CA VAL A 244 4.29 -2.90 -2.74
C VAL A 244 2.79 -2.62 -2.91
N GLU A 245 1.91 -3.45 -2.37
CA GLU A 245 0.47 -3.15 -2.31
C GLU A 245 0.16 -1.88 -1.51
N ARG A 246 0.88 -1.66 -0.39
CA ARG A 246 0.77 -0.44 0.41
C ARG A 246 1.30 0.78 -0.34
N PHE A 247 2.39 0.62 -1.09
CA PHE A 247 2.90 1.64 -2.00
C PHE A 247 1.85 1.98 -3.07
N HIS A 248 1.26 0.98 -3.71
CA HIS A 248 0.18 1.14 -4.68
C HIS A 248 -1.07 1.83 -4.10
N ARG A 249 -1.40 1.55 -2.84
CA ARG A 249 -2.48 2.28 -2.16
C ARG A 249 -2.13 3.75 -2.00
N THR A 250 -0.89 4.07 -1.59
CA THR A 250 -0.44 5.45 -1.48
C THR A 250 -0.48 6.16 -2.83
N LEU A 251 -0.05 5.50 -3.90
CA LEU A 251 -0.15 6.00 -5.26
C LEU A 251 -1.61 6.31 -5.64
N LYS A 252 -2.52 5.36 -5.41
CA LYS A 252 -3.96 5.52 -5.67
C LYS A 252 -4.58 6.66 -4.86
N ASP A 253 -4.23 6.78 -3.58
CA ASP A 253 -4.73 7.86 -2.74
C ASP A 253 -4.22 9.20 -3.25
N ARG A 254 -2.97 9.27 -3.73
CA ARG A 254 -2.38 10.50 -4.25
C ARG A 254 -3.00 10.92 -5.59
N THR A 255 -3.22 9.97 -6.50
CA THR A 255 -3.92 10.27 -7.77
C THR A 255 -5.38 10.68 -7.56
N ARG A 256 -6.08 10.13 -6.56
CA ARG A 256 -7.42 10.59 -6.19
C ARG A 256 -7.42 12.00 -5.64
N HIS A 257 -6.38 12.36 -4.91
CA HIS A 257 -6.31 13.63 -4.21
C HIS A 257 -5.88 14.80 -5.09
N ARG A 258 -4.92 14.58 -6.00
CA ARG A 258 -4.39 15.61 -6.92
C ARG A 258 -4.96 15.55 -8.35
N GLY A 259 -5.77 14.56 -8.64
CA GLY A 259 -6.18 14.22 -10.01
C GLY A 259 -5.24 13.19 -10.64
N LEU A 260 -5.78 12.43 -11.55
CA LEU A 260 -5.04 11.48 -12.37
C LEU A 260 -4.37 12.24 -13.52
N PRO A 261 -3.07 12.01 -13.82
CA PRO A 261 -2.47 12.53 -15.04
C PRO A 261 -3.24 12.07 -16.28
N GLU A 262 -3.49 12.98 -17.20
CA GLU A 262 -4.37 12.73 -18.36
C GLU A 262 -3.66 11.98 -19.50
N THR A 263 -2.32 12.05 -19.57
CA THR A 263 -1.52 11.40 -20.61
C THR A 263 -0.33 10.63 -20.01
N LEU A 264 0.23 9.70 -20.77
CA LEU A 264 1.47 8.98 -20.38
C LEU A 264 2.63 9.94 -20.14
N ASN A 265 2.72 11.02 -20.93
CA ASN A 265 3.77 12.01 -20.75
C ASN A 265 3.63 12.81 -19.45
N GLU A 266 2.41 13.15 -19.07
CA GLU A 266 2.14 13.77 -17.77
C GLU A 266 2.43 12.82 -16.61
N TRP A 267 2.11 11.54 -16.73
CA TRP A 267 2.50 10.52 -15.76
C TRP A 267 4.02 10.49 -15.56
N ARG A 268 4.79 10.51 -16.65
CA ARG A 268 6.27 10.51 -16.60
C ARG A 268 6.83 11.75 -15.89
N LYS A 269 6.18 12.90 -16.04
CA LYS A 269 6.56 14.15 -15.36
C LYS A 269 6.14 14.15 -13.88
N TRP A 270 4.99 13.57 -13.58
CA TRP A 270 4.43 13.53 -12.23
C TRP A 270 5.12 12.51 -11.31
N VAL A 271 5.59 11.39 -11.85
CA VAL A 271 6.21 10.31 -11.06
C VAL A 271 7.41 10.78 -10.22
N PRO A 272 8.36 11.59 -10.73
CA PRO A 272 9.47 12.09 -9.92
C PRO A 272 9.00 12.90 -8.69
N GLU A 273 7.96 13.72 -8.83
CA GLU A 273 7.38 14.49 -7.72
C GLU A 273 6.74 13.56 -6.67
N PHE A 274 6.02 12.54 -7.14
CA PHE A 274 5.43 11.53 -6.26
C PHE A 274 6.50 10.76 -5.50
N LEU A 275 7.56 10.29 -6.17
CA LEU A 275 8.67 9.57 -5.53
C LEU A 275 9.44 10.45 -4.55
N GLN A 276 9.62 11.73 -4.87
CA GLN A 276 10.25 12.71 -3.96
C GLN A 276 9.41 12.84 -2.68
N GLU A 277 8.10 13.06 -2.81
CA GLU A 277 7.20 13.14 -1.67
C GLU A 277 7.16 11.82 -0.88
N TYR A 278 7.05 10.68 -1.57
CA TYR A 278 6.96 9.37 -0.95
C TYR A 278 8.24 9.01 -0.18
N ASN A 279 9.40 9.23 -0.77
CA ASN A 279 10.68 8.82 -0.23
C ASN A 279 11.23 9.77 0.84
N TYR A 280 11.01 11.08 0.71
CA TYR A 280 11.72 12.06 1.52
C TYR A 280 10.84 12.97 2.37
N GLU A 281 9.54 13.00 2.13
CA GLU A 281 8.63 13.86 2.89
C GLU A 281 7.62 13.07 3.73
N ARG A 282 7.21 11.89 3.24
CA ARG A 282 6.11 11.13 3.83
C ARG A 282 6.59 10.23 4.96
N PRO A 283 6.22 10.49 6.23
CA PRO A 283 6.55 9.61 7.35
C PRO A 283 5.88 8.24 7.23
N HIS A 284 6.60 7.18 7.59
CA HIS A 284 6.11 5.80 7.57
C HIS A 284 6.00 5.20 8.96
N GLU A 285 4.80 4.82 9.37
CA GLU A 285 4.56 4.20 10.69
C GLU A 285 5.38 2.92 10.90
N ALA A 286 5.59 2.16 9.80
CA ALA A 286 6.40 0.95 9.84
C ALA A 286 7.89 1.21 10.08
N LEU A 287 8.36 2.43 9.82
CA LEU A 287 9.74 2.89 10.03
C LEU A 287 9.88 3.79 11.27
N GLY A 288 8.95 3.70 12.21
CA GLY A 288 8.96 4.58 13.39
C GLY A 288 8.76 6.06 13.04
N MET A 289 7.98 6.35 12.02
CA MET A 289 7.72 7.69 11.46
C MET A 289 8.88 8.32 10.69
N LYS A 290 9.99 7.63 10.48
CA LYS A 290 11.02 8.06 9.53
C LYS A 290 10.49 7.99 8.09
N THR A 291 11.09 8.77 7.21
CA THR A 291 10.87 8.64 5.76
C THR A 291 11.67 7.46 5.20
N PRO A 292 11.26 6.86 4.07
CA PRO A 292 12.05 5.83 3.41
C PRO A 292 13.48 6.25 3.08
N GLY A 293 13.68 7.51 2.68
CA GLY A 293 14.99 8.08 2.33
C GLY A 293 15.95 8.21 3.51
N GLU A 294 15.43 8.37 4.75
CA GLU A 294 16.26 8.37 5.97
C GLU A 294 16.77 6.98 6.34
N VAL A 295 16.15 5.92 5.82
CA VAL A 295 16.50 4.52 6.13
C VAL A 295 17.27 3.87 4.98
N TYR A 296 17.02 4.29 3.74
CA TYR A 296 17.60 3.68 2.56
C TYR A 296 19.09 4.00 2.42
N THR A 297 19.88 2.96 2.14
CA THR A 297 21.29 3.06 1.79
C THR A 297 21.55 2.31 0.47
N TYR A 298 22.67 2.58 -0.17
CA TYR A 298 23.09 1.88 -1.39
C TYR A 298 23.92 0.61 -1.12
N ASP A 299 24.03 0.20 0.13
CA ASP A 299 24.74 -1.01 0.52
C ASP A 299 24.10 -2.25 -0.10
N ASN A 300 24.91 -3.31 -0.25
CA ASN A 300 24.48 -4.61 -0.80
C ASN A 300 24.08 -4.62 -2.29
N LEU A 301 24.18 -3.50 -3.02
CA LEU A 301 24.01 -3.49 -4.47
C LEU A 301 25.26 -4.06 -5.15
N LYS A 302 25.04 -4.89 -6.16
CA LYS A 302 26.11 -5.41 -7.04
C LYS A 302 26.20 -4.53 -8.30
N PRO A 303 27.38 -4.34 -8.88
CA PRO A 303 27.51 -3.64 -10.16
C PRO A 303 26.68 -4.32 -11.25
N TYR A 304 25.95 -3.52 -12.03
CA TYR A 304 25.27 -3.99 -13.24
C TYR A 304 26.31 -4.43 -14.28
N GLN A 305 26.05 -5.55 -14.96
CA GLN A 305 26.92 -6.09 -16.01
C GLN A 305 26.23 -5.98 -17.38
N GLU A 306 26.79 -5.17 -18.28
CA GLU A 306 26.24 -5.06 -19.65
C GLU A 306 26.30 -6.40 -20.38
N ASN A 307 27.41 -7.12 -20.24
CA ASN A 307 27.64 -8.45 -20.77
C ASN A 307 28.02 -9.40 -19.61
N PRO A 308 27.03 -10.03 -18.96
CA PRO A 308 27.29 -10.94 -17.87
C PRO A 308 28.21 -12.07 -18.33
N ARG A 309 29.25 -12.34 -17.52
CA ARG A 309 30.20 -13.43 -17.82
C ARG A 309 29.49 -14.78 -17.88
N GLU A 310 30.06 -15.68 -18.67
CA GLU A 310 29.62 -17.08 -18.69
C GLU A 310 29.73 -17.67 -17.28
N TRP A 311 28.72 -18.44 -16.89
CA TRP A 311 28.67 -19.00 -15.55
C TRP A 311 29.51 -20.26 -15.44
N GLU A 312 30.42 -20.29 -14.48
CA GLU A 312 31.22 -21.47 -14.16
C GLU A 312 30.49 -22.31 -13.09
N TYR A 313 30.05 -23.47 -13.49
CA TYR A 313 29.41 -24.41 -12.57
C TYR A 313 30.44 -25.21 -11.79
N THR A 314 30.20 -25.34 -10.48
CA THR A 314 31.01 -26.24 -9.61
C THR A 314 30.22 -27.53 -9.38
N GLY A 315 30.81 -28.66 -9.85
CA GLY A 315 30.18 -29.98 -9.72
C GLY A 315 28.99 -30.23 -10.65
N GLY A 316 28.42 -31.44 -10.57
CA GLY A 316 27.31 -31.89 -11.41
C GLY A 316 27.73 -32.16 -12.87
N ASP A 317 26.77 -32.60 -13.68
CA ASP A 317 26.95 -32.80 -15.12
C ASP A 317 26.43 -31.56 -15.88
N ILE A 318 27.34 -30.89 -16.62
CA ILE A 318 27.01 -29.65 -17.32
C ILE A 318 26.56 -29.98 -18.74
N ARG A 319 25.34 -29.55 -19.07
CA ARG A 319 24.73 -29.81 -20.38
C ARG A 319 24.25 -28.54 -21.04
N LYS A 320 24.35 -28.49 -22.37
CA LYS A 320 23.78 -27.44 -23.17
C LYS A 320 22.37 -27.82 -23.60
N LEU A 321 21.41 -26.94 -23.40
CA LEU A 321 20.07 -27.12 -23.94
C LEU A 321 20.06 -26.86 -25.46
N ASN A 322 19.18 -27.53 -26.17
CA ASN A 322 19.02 -27.30 -27.60
C ASN A 322 18.27 -25.99 -27.91
N THR A 323 18.09 -25.67 -29.18
CA THR A 323 17.40 -24.46 -29.67
C THR A 323 15.92 -24.33 -29.22
N GLN A 324 15.35 -25.40 -28.67
CA GLN A 324 13.99 -25.45 -28.15
C GLN A 324 13.94 -25.49 -26.62
N GLY A 325 15.07 -25.30 -25.95
CA GLY A 325 15.14 -25.33 -24.48
C GLY A 325 14.97 -26.74 -23.90
N ALA A 326 15.31 -27.78 -24.65
CA ALA A 326 15.24 -29.18 -24.22
C ALA A 326 16.63 -29.77 -23.94
N LEU A 327 16.67 -30.66 -22.95
CA LEU A 327 17.82 -31.45 -22.53
C LEU A 327 17.73 -32.82 -23.15
N ILE A 328 18.87 -33.35 -23.64
CA ILE A 328 19.02 -34.78 -23.99
C ILE A 328 19.72 -35.47 -22.84
N TYR A 329 19.05 -36.42 -22.20
CA TYR A 329 19.59 -37.17 -21.08
C TYR A 329 19.30 -38.67 -21.26
N ARG A 330 20.33 -39.51 -21.22
CA ARG A 330 20.24 -40.98 -21.46
C ARG A 330 19.43 -41.33 -22.73
N GLY A 331 19.71 -40.63 -23.83
CA GLY A 331 19.03 -40.85 -25.12
C GLY A 331 17.58 -40.37 -25.21
N ARG A 332 17.03 -39.79 -24.15
CA ARG A 332 15.66 -39.23 -24.14
C ARG A 332 15.72 -37.69 -24.09
N ARG A 333 14.70 -37.07 -24.70
CA ARG A 333 14.54 -35.62 -24.74
C ARG A 333 13.58 -35.19 -23.66
N TYR A 334 14.00 -34.24 -22.83
CA TYR A 334 13.19 -33.64 -21.79
C TYR A 334 13.14 -32.13 -22.01
N PHE A 335 11.95 -31.58 -22.06
CA PHE A 335 11.78 -30.12 -22.12
C PHE A 335 12.14 -29.51 -20.76
N VAL A 336 12.92 -28.43 -20.78
CA VAL A 336 13.33 -27.68 -19.58
C VAL A 336 12.65 -26.31 -19.55
N CYS A 337 13.01 -25.43 -20.48
CA CYS A 337 12.47 -24.08 -20.58
C CYS A 337 12.91 -23.45 -21.90
N GLU A 338 11.97 -22.89 -22.66
CA GLU A 338 12.26 -22.25 -23.95
C GLU A 338 13.22 -21.06 -23.81
N ALA A 339 13.03 -20.24 -22.75
CA ALA A 339 13.87 -19.07 -22.50
C ALA A 339 15.34 -19.42 -22.19
N LEU A 340 15.65 -20.70 -21.91
CA LEU A 340 16.99 -21.22 -21.69
C LEU A 340 17.56 -21.91 -22.94
N ALA A 341 16.99 -21.71 -24.12
CA ALA A 341 17.51 -22.25 -25.36
C ALA A 341 18.98 -21.89 -25.54
N ASN A 342 19.82 -22.86 -25.90
CA ASN A 342 21.26 -22.75 -26.05
C ASN A 342 22.06 -22.40 -24.78
N GLU A 343 21.45 -22.29 -23.63
CA GLU A 343 22.12 -22.03 -22.35
C GLU A 343 22.73 -23.36 -21.79
N ARG A 344 23.77 -23.20 -20.99
CA ARG A 344 24.34 -24.29 -20.20
C ARG A 344 23.59 -24.39 -18.86
N VAL A 345 23.29 -25.61 -18.44
CA VAL A 345 22.64 -25.94 -17.16
C VAL A 345 23.43 -27.04 -16.46
N ARG A 346 23.36 -27.03 -15.14
CA ARG A 346 23.84 -28.12 -14.32
C ARG A 346 22.70 -29.13 -14.13
N THR A 347 23.03 -30.41 -14.18
CA THR A 347 22.10 -31.50 -13.91
C THR A 347 22.68 -32.40 -12.82
N ASP A 348 21.85 -32.67 -11.83
CA ASP A 348 22.17 -33.56 -10.71
C ASP A 348 21.10 -34.67 -10.65
N GLU A 349 21.50 -35.93 -10.64
CA GLU A 349 20.57 -37.07 -10.52
C GLU A 349 20.67 -37.70 -9.13
N LEU A 350 19.51 -37.89 -8.51
CA LEU A 350 19.36 -38.58 -7.24
C LEU A 350 18.10 -39.46 -7.30
N ASP A 351 18.26 -40.78 -7.09
CA ASP A 351 17.17 -41.77 -7.01
C ASP A 351 16.16 -41.75 -8.17
N GLY A 352 16.62 -41.39 -9.38
CA GLY A 352 15.79 -41.28 -10.57
C GLY A 352 15.05 -39.94 -10.71
N LEU A 353 15.37 -38.96 -9.86
CA LEU A 353 14.99 -37.56 -10.00
C LEU A 353 16.18 -36.80 -10.59
N LEU A 354 15.98 -36.16 -11.74
CA LEU A 354 16.95 -35.28 -12.36
C LEU A 354 16.58 -33.83 -12.07
N VAL A 355 17.45 -33.14 -11.35
CA VAL A 355 17.31 -31.73 -11.03
C VAL A 355 18.11 -30.91 -12.03
N VAL A 356 17.47 -29.93 -12.65
CA VAL A 356 18.10 -29.03 -13.63
C VAL A 356 18.22 -27.63 -13.00
N THR A 357 19.46 -27.14 -12.96
CA THR A 357 19.77 -25.84 -12.33
C THR A 357 20.42 -24.91 -13.35
N PHE A 358 19.88 -23.70 -13.49
CA PHE A 358 20.47 -22.62 -14.28
C PHE A 358 21.13 -21.61 -13.34
N ARG A 359 22.45 -21.48 -13.44
CA ARG A 359 23.28 -20.78 -12.45
C ARG A 359 23.03 -21.34 -11.04
N GLU A 360 22.39 -20.57 -10.15
CA GLU A 360 22.02 -20.99 -8.79
C GLU A 360 20.52 -21.31 -8.65
N THR A 361 19.74 -21.15 -9.72
CA THR A 361 18.29 -21.32 -9.70
C THR A 361 17.89 -22.70 -10.20
N THR A 362 17.23 -23.51 -9.37
CA THR A 362 16.61 -24.76 -9.82
C THR A 362 15.43 -24.43 -10.71
N VAL A 363 15.46 -24.89 -11.97
CA VAL A 363 14.45 -24.55 -12.97
C VAL A 363 13.48 -25.69 -13.25
N ARG A 364 13.94 -26.95 -13.11
CA ARG A 364 13.08 -28.10 -13.38
C ARG A 364 13.50 -29.35 -12.60
N GLN A 365 12.50 -30.12 -12.21
CA GLN A 365 12.67 -31.47 -11.69
C GLN A 365 12.02 -32.46 -12.66
N ILE A 366 12.74 -33.51 -13.05
CA ILE A 366 12.31 -34.51 -14.02
C ILE A 366 12.37 -35.87 -13.33
N ASN A 367 11.23 -36.54 -13.22
CA ASN A 367 11.17 -37.90 -12.77
C ASN A 367 11.50 -38.84 -13.95
N LEU A 368 12.69 -39.42 -13.95
CA LEU A 368 13.20 -40.27 -15.04
C LEU A 368 12.42 -41.58 -15.17
N ARG A 369 11.82 -42.09 -14.06
CA ARG A 369 11.03 -43.33 -14.08
C ARG A 369 9.63 -43.07 -14.64
N ALA A 370 8.97 -42.03 -14.21
CA ALA A 370 7.63 -41.70 -14.66
C ALA A 370 7.61 -40.90 -15.98
N GLY A 371 8.74 -40.36 -16.42
CA GLY A 371 8.83 -39.48 -17.58
C GLY A 371 8.14 -38.12 -17.38
N SER A 372 7.72 -37.79 -16.14
CA SER A 372 7.05 -36.53 -15.81
C SER A 372 8.06 -35.44 -15.42
N SER A 373 7.73 -34.19 -15.71
CA SER A 373 8.56 -33.05 -15.32
C SER A 373 7.73 -31.92 -14.73
N VAL A 374 8.30 -31.30 -13.71
CA VAL A 374 7.65 -30.14 -13.01
C VAL A 374 8.62 -28.97 -13.04
N ALA A 375 8.13 -27.81 -13.44
CA ALA A 375 8.87 -26.57 -13.29
C ALA A 375 8.99 -26.25 -11.78
N VAL A 376 10.21 -25.98 -11.34
CA VAL A 376 10.48 -25.54 -9.97
C VAL A 376 10.93 -24.09 -10.07
N VAL A 377 10.04 -23.21 -9.71
CA VAL A 377 10.39 -21.80 -9.54
C VAL A 377 10.07 -21.51 -8.07
N LEU A 378 11.11 -21.38 -7.28
CA LEU A 378 11.04 -21.14 -5.84
C LEU A 378 10.82 -19.66 -5.51
#